data_8c231e07890331a368da14e6243a72ef
#
_entry.id   8c231e07890331a368da14e6243a72ef
#
_cell.length_a   1.000
_cell.length_b   1.000
_cell.length_c   1.000
_cell.angle_alpha   90.00
_cell.angle_beta   90.00
_cell.angle_gamma   90.00
#
_symmetry.space_group_name_H-M   'P 1'
#
loop_
_entity.id
_entity.type
_entity.pdbx_description
1 polymer ?
#
loop_
_entity_poly.entity_id
_entity_poly.type
_entity_poly.pdbx_seq_one_letter_code
_entity_poly.pdbx_strand_id
1 'polypeptide(L)'
;MINKICKIVFQNGTILQGTSLGYIGTTGGEVCFNTSMTGYQEILTDPSYSGQMITMTYPHIGNYGINDEDIESNKIQCSGFIVKEAAEFPSNFRSKISLDEYLEKNKIIGIQGIDTRMITRMIRDEGAMNAVISSSELSDEELFKTLKSLPDMNGLDLAKKVTCEKPYYYKDLESPKYKIAALDFGIKENILRIISDFNCEIKVFPATTTSSEIMDYNPDGIFLSNGPGDPAACTYAIKTVKELLGYKPIFGICLGHQILGLSLGADTFKMKFGHRGANHPVKNLETNV
;
A
#
# COMPACT_ATOMS: atom_id res chain seq x y z
N MET A 1 -24.21 -0.47 -16.00
CA MET A 1 -23.81 -1.11 -14.73
C MET A 1 -25.02 -1.42 -13.88
N ILE A 2 -25.14 -2.62 -13.33
CA ILE A 2 -26.20 -2.92 -12.35
C ILE A 2 -25.65 -2.48 -10.99
N ASN A 3 -26.02 -1.28 -10.55
CA ASN A 3 -25.68 -0.78 -9.22
C ASN A 3 -26.41 -1.60 -8.16
N LYS A 4 -25.75 -2.61 -7.61
CA LYS A 4 -26.31 -3.40 -6.50
C LYS A 4 -26.14 -2.63 -5.19
N ILE A 5 -27.08 -2.84 -4.28
CA ILE A 5 -26.93 -2.38 -2.89
C ILE A 5 -25.63 -3.02 -2.33
N CYS A 6 -24.80 -2.20 -1.71
CA CYS A 6 -23.57 -2.62 -1.08
C CYS A 6 -23.54 -2.09 0.36
N LYS A 7 -23.16 -2.95 1.29
CA LYS A 7 -23.03 -2.59 2.72
C LYS A 7 -21.56 -2.62 3.14
N ILE A 8 -21.21 -1.75 4.08
CA ILE A 8 -19.98 -1.85 4.84
C ILE A 8 -20.31 -1.89 6.33
N VAL A 9 -19.74 -2.87 7.04
CA VAL A 9 -19.87 -3.02 8.50
C VAL A 9 -18.50 -2.83 9.15
N PHE A 10 -18.43 -2.02 10.20
CA PHE A 10 -17.20 -1.70 10.92
C PHE A 10 -17.14 -2.40 12.28
N GLN A 11 -15.96 -2.58 12.79
CA GLN A 11 -15.69 -3.25 14.07
C GLN A 11 -16.39 -2.59 15.26
N ASN A 12 -16.64 -1.28 15.22
CA ASN A 12 -17.37 -0.56 16.25
C ASN A 12 -18.90 -0.69 16.14
N GLY A 13 -19.42 -1.51 15.21
CA GLY A 13 -20.85 -1.73 15.02
C GLY A 13 -21.51 -0.78 13.99
N THR A 14 -20.80 0.20 13.45
CA THR A 14 -21.34 1.09 12.43
C THR A 14 -21.62 0.33 11.14
N ILE A 15 -22.79 0.55 10.54
CA ILE A 15 -23.18 0.01 9.24
C ILE A 15 -23.52 1.17 8.32
N LEU A 16 -22.93 1.19 7.13
CA LEU A 16 -23.28 2.13 6.08
C LEU A 16 -23.72 1.38 4.83
N GLN A 17 -24.58 1.99 4.06
CA GLN A 17 -25.13 1.45 2.82
C GLN A 17 -24.87 2.41 1.66
N GLY A 18 -24.39 1.86 0.56
CA GLY A 18 -24.14 2.53 -0.69
C GLY A 18 -24.45 1.63 -1.87
N THR A 19 -23.73 1.80 -2.96
CA THR A 19 -23.82 0.97 -4.15
C THR A 19 -22.49 0.30 -4.46
N SER A 20 -22.54 -0.85 -5.12
CA SER A 20 -21.35 -1.58 -5.54
C SER A 20 -20.50 -0.78 -6.53
N LEU A 21 -19.20 -0.97 -6.45
CA LEU A 21 -18.19 -0.47 -7.37
C LEU A 21 -17.21 -1.63 -7.66
N GLY A 22 -16.91 -1.89 -8.93
CA GLY A 22 -16.07 -3.00 -9.34
C GLY A 22 -16.74 -4.37 -9.17
N TYR A 23 -15.98 -5.34 -8.64
CA TYR A 23 -16.39 -6.74 -8.56
C TYR A 23 -17.46 -6.98 -7.50
N ILE A 24 -18.47 -7.82 -7.84
CA ILE A 24 -19.55 -8.20 -6.91
C ILE A 24 -19.06 -9.33 -5.99
N GLY A 25 -19.15 -9.12 -4.68
CA GLY A 25 -18.70 -10.10 -3.69
C GLY A 25 -18.57 -9.52 -2.28
N THR A 26 -17.76 -10.19 -1.46
CA THR A 26 -17.48 -9.79 -0.08
C THR A 26 -15.97 -9.76 0.17
N THR A 27 -15.50 -8.71 0.81
CA THR A 27 -14.09 -8.53 1.19
C THR A 27 -13.98 -7.88 2.56
N GLY A 28 -12.83 -8.01 3.21
CA GLY A 28 -12.58 -7.38 4.49
C GLY A 28 -11.11 -7.04 4.71
N GLY A 29 -10.87 -6.20 5.71
CA GLY A 29 -9.53 -5.77 6.09
C GLY A 29 -9.57 -4.53 6.98
N GLU A 30 -8.39 -4.08 7.42
CA GLU A 30 -8.27 -2.82 8.14
C GLU A 30 -8.55 -1.64 7.23
N VAL A 31 -9.44 -0.75 7.64
CA VAL A 31 -9.78 0.46 6.89
C VAL A 31 -8.79 1.56 7.20
N CYS A 32 -8.19 2.09 6.15
CA CYS A 32 -7.40 3.31 6.22
C CYS A 32 -7.98 4.38 5.28
N PHE A 33 -7.58 5.64 5.45
CA PHE A 33 -7.95 6.70 4.53
C PHE A 33 -6.72 7.33 3.87
N ASN A 34 -6.88 7.82 2.66
CA ASN A 34 -5.86 8.57 1.94
C ASN A 34 -6.38 9.96 1.58
N THR A 35 -5.56 10.99 1.85
CA THR A 35 -5.94 12.40 1.68
C THR A 35 -5.50 13.02 0.36
N SER A 36 -4.93 12.24 -0.54
CA SER A 36 -4.54 12.70 -1.88
C SER A 36 -5.76 13.05 -2.71
N MET A 37 -5.68 14.14 -3.46
CA MET A 37 -6.75 14.59 -4.37
C MET A 37 -6.71 13.85 -5.72
N THR A 38 -5.58 13.23 -6.06
CA THR A 38 -5.30 12.50 -7.30
C THR A 38 -4.39 11.32 -6.98
N GLY A 39 -4.06 10.49 -7.98
CA GLY A 39 -3.14 9.35 -7.78
C GLY A 39 -3.84 8.10 -7.24
N TYR A 40 -5.14 7.92 -7.48
CA TYR A 40 -5.86 6.75 -6.99
C TYR A 40 -5.38 5.44 -7.64
N GLN A 41 -4.86 5.46 -8.86
CA GLN A 41 -4.31 4.28 -9.53
C GLN A 41 -3.01 3.83 -8.86
N GLU A 42 -2.12 4.78 -8.55
CA GLU A 42 -0.90 4.56 -7.77
C GLU A 42 -1.23 4.02 -6.38
N ILE A 43 -2.23 4.59 -5.72
CA ILE A 43 -2.70 4.13 -4.40
C ILE A 43 -3.22 2.69 -4.47
N LEU A 44 -4.03 2.35 -5.47
CA LEU A 44 -4.58 1.00 -5.65
C LEU A 44 -3.47 -0.05 -5.87
N THR A 45 -2.42 0.33 -6.59
CA THR A 45 -1.32 -0.58 -6.97
C THR A 45 -0.12 -0.53 -6.02
N ASP A 46 -0.11 0.35 -5.00
CA ASP A 46 0.94 0.43 -3.99
C ASP A 46 0.90 -0.78 -3.05
N PRO A 47 1.97 -1.61 -3.02
CA PRO A 47 2.03 -2.78 -2.14
C PRO A 47 1.89 -2.47 -0.66
N SER A 48 2.17 -1.24 -0.23
CA SER A 48 2.00 -0.79 1.16
C SER A 48 0.56 -0.93 1.67
N TYR A 49 -0.43 -1.03 0.78
CA TYR A 49 -1.84 -1.21 1.13
C TYR A 49 -2.31 -2.67 1.10
N SER A 50 -1.39 -3.63 0.96
CA SER A 50 -1.77 -5.05 0.96
C SER A 50 -2.53 -5.44 2.22
N GLY A 51 -3.72 -6.04 2.03
CA GLY A 51 -4.61 -6.44 3.12
C GLY A 51 -5.44 -5.31 3.75
N GLN A 52 -5.35 -4.08 3.24
CA GLN A 52 -6.11 -2.94 3.74
C GLN A 52 -7.21 -2.51 2.75
N MET A 53 -8.29 -1.94 3.27
CA MET A 53 -9.32 -1.26 2.50
C MET A 53 -9.07 0.25 2.54
N ILE A 54 -9.09 0.90 1.38
CA ILE A 54 -8.71 2.30 1.25
C ILE A 54 -9.94 3.18 1.07
N THR A 55 -10.11 4.15 1.98
CA THR A 55 -11.10 5.22 1.84
C THR A 55 -10.44 6.45 1.21
N MET A 56 -10.90 6.87 0.04
CA MET A 56 -10.48 8.13 -0.56
C MET A 56 -11.25 9.29 0.06
N THR A 57 -10.52 10.28 0.59
CA THR A 57 -11.17 11.45 1.20
C THR A 57 -11.64 12.46 0.17
N TYR A 58 -11.00 12.49 -1.01
CA TYR A 58 -11.45 13.31 -2.12
C TYR A 58 -12.78 12.79 -2.67
N PRO A 59 -13.78 13.66 -2.85
CA PRO A 59 -15.15 13.20 -3.09
C PRO A 59 -15.38 12.56 -4.46
N HIS A 60 -14.64 12.93 -5.51
CA HIS A 60 -14.84 12.45 -6.86
C HIS A 60 -13.60 11.71 -7.37
N ILE A 61 -13.71 10.40 -7.57
CA ILE A 61 -12.61 9.50 -7.92
C ILE A 61 -12.89 8.81 -9.27
N GLY A 62 -11.87 8.47 -10.04
CA GLY A 62 -12.02 7.82 -11.35
C GLY A 62 -12.09 8.79 -12.53
N ASN A 63 -12.00 10.08 -12.29
CA ASN A 63 -12.21 11.15 -13.28
C ASN A 63 -11.19 11.16 -14.44
N TYR A 64 -9.96 10.68 -14.23
CA TYR A 64 -8.95 10.56 -15.29
C TYR A 64 -8.76 9.11 -15.81
N GLY A 65 -9.56 8.16 -15.32
CA GLY A 65 -9.51 6.76 -15.74
C GLY A 65 -8.26 6.03 -15.27
N ILE A 66 -7.93 4.96 -15.97
CA ILE A 66 -6.77 4.09 -15.72
C ILE A 66 -5.88 4.09 -16.96
N ASN A 67 -4.56 4.09 -16.78
CA ASN A 67 -3.55 4.04 -17.81
C ASN A 67 -2.40 3.08 -17.45
N ASP A 68 -1.46 2.85 -18.36
CA ASP A 68 -0.38 1.87 -18.14
C ASP A 68 0.84 2.46 -17.40
N GLU A 69 0.90 3.77 -17.22
CA GLU A 69 2.09 4.45 -16.69
C GLU A 69 2.00 4.69 -15.18
N ASP A 70 0.77 4.95 -14.68
CA ASP A 70 0.53 5.34 -13.30
C ASP A 70 0.35 4.10 -12.39
N ILE A 71 1.17 3.06 -12.57
CA ILE A 71 1.17 1.84 -11.76
C ILE A 71 2.41 1.80 -10.86
N GLU A 72 2.22 1.28 -9.65
CA GLU A 72 3.29 1.10 -8.67
C GLU A 72 3.65 -0.38 -8.44
N SER A 73 2.85 -1.30 -8.96
CA SER A 73 3.13 -2.74 -9.05
C SER A 73 2.24 -3.42 -10.09
N ASN A 74 2.49 -4.70 -10.34
CA ASN A 74 1.84 -5.48 -11.40
C ASN A 74 0.36 -5.82 -11.16
N LYS A 75 -0.21 -5.46 -10.01
CA LYS A 75 -1.61 -5.75 -9.64
C LYS A 75 -2.14 -4.74 -8.63
N ILE A 76 -3.45 -4.71 -8.45
CA ILE A 76 -4.07 -4.02 -7.32
C ILE A 76 -3.70 -4.75 -6.02
N GLN A 77 -3.30 -4.00 -5.01
CA GLN A 77 -2.77 -4.54 -3.75
C GLN A 77 -3.76 -4.42 -2.59
N CYS A 78 -4.64 -3.42 -2.61
CA CYS A 78 -5.64 -3.25 -1.55
C CYS A 78 -6.71 -4.35 -1.60
N SER A 79 -7.33 -4.65 -0.45
CA SER A 79 -8.40 -5.63 -0.34
C SER A 79 -9.78 -5.07 -0.72
N GLY A 80 -9.96 -3.75 -0.67
CA GLY A 80 -11.22 -3.09 -1.02
C GLY A 80 -11.05 -1.58 -1.20
N PHE A 81 -12.01 -0.95 -1.88
CA PHE A 81 -11.95 0.46 -2.22
C PHE A 81 -13.25 1.20 -1.88
N ILE A 82 -13.12 2.33 -1.20
CA ILE A 82 -14.23 3.07 -0.60
C ILE A 82 -14.18 4.50 -1.09
N VAL A 83 -15.20 4.94 -1.82
CA VAL A 83 -15.28 6.28 -2.38
C VAL A 83 -16.64 6.93 -2.12
N LYS A 84 -16.69 8.25 -2.13
CA LYS A 84 -17.96 8.97 -2.08
C LYS A 84 -18.66 8.87 -3.42
N GLU A 85 -17.95 9.13 -4.51
CA GLU A 85 -18.48 9.11 -5.87
C GLU A 85 -17.42 8.64 -6.84
N ALA A 86 -17.73 7.65 -7.67
CA ALA A 86 -16.89 7.21 -8.77
C ALA A 86 -17.38 7.81 -10.09
N ALA A 87 -16.46 8.33 -10.90
CA ALA A 87 -16.76 8.85 -12.23
C ALA A 87 -17.27 7.71 -13.13
N GLU A 88 -18.45 7.88 -13.70
CA GLU A 88 -19.02 6.93 -14.66
C GLU A 88 -18.21 6.90 -15.96
N PHE A 89 -17.81 8.09 -16.42
CA PHE A 89 -17.01 8.26 -17.63
C PHE A 89 -15.73 9.04 -17.32
N PRO A 90 -14.54 8.45 -17.53
CA PRO A 90 -13.30 9.19 -17.37
C PRO A 90 -13.14 10.22 -18.50
N SER A 91 -12.60 11.39 -18.15
CA SER A 91 -12.33 12.49 -19.09
C SER A 91 -10.85 12.84 -19.10
N ASN A 92 -10.04 11.98 -19.71
CA ASN A 92 -8.60 12.20 -19.86
C ASN A 92 -8.07 11.43 -21.08
N PHE A 93 -7.19 12.07 -21.87
CA PHE A 93 -6.63 11.46 -23.08
C PHE A 93 -5.76 10.21 -22.82
N ARG A 94 -5.23 10.04 -21.59
CA ARG A 94 -4.46 8.86 -21.19
C ARG A 94 -5.34 7.69 -20.77
N SER A 95 -6.64 7.93 -20.56
CA SER A 95 -7.55 6.91 -20.06
C SER A 95 -7.74 5.77 -21.07
N LYS A 96 -7.55 4.54 -20.63
CA LYS A 96 -7.82 3.31 -21.39
C LYS A 96 -9.12 2.64 -20.96
N ILE A 97 -9.40 2.65 -19.67
CA ILE A 97 -10.61 2.06 -19.08
C ILE A 97 -11.08 2.89 -17.88
N SER A 98 -12.33 2.68 -17.47
CA SER A 98 -12.87 3.32 -16.27
C SER A 98 -12.30 2.66 -14.99
N LEU A 99 -12.43 3.36 -13.86
CA LEU A 99 -12.08 2.82 -12.54
C LEU A 99 -12.91 1.57 -12.21
N ASP A 100 -14.22 1.62 -12.47
CA ASP A 100 -15.14 0.50 -12.21
C ASP A 100 -14.71 -0.76 -12.97
N GLU A 101 -14.47 -0.63 -14.27
CA GLU A 101 -13.99 -1.72 -15.12
C GLU A 101 -12.63 -2.28 -14.67
N TYR A 102 -11.73 -1.42 -14.20
CA TYR A 102 -10.43 -1.83 -13.68
C TYR A 102 -10.55 -2.65 -12.39
N LEU A 103 -11.40 -2.19 -11.45
CA LEU A 103 -11.68 -2.91 -10.22
C LEU A 103 -12.36 -4.26 -10.51
N GLU A 104 -13.34 -4.29 -11.43
CA GLU A 104 -14.03 -5.52 -11.84
C GLU A 104 -13.07 -6.55 -12.44
N LYS A 105 -12.23 -6.15 -13.41
CA LYS A 105 -11.22 -7.02 -14.03
C LYS A 105 -10.23 -7.61 -13.03
N ASN A 106 -9.87 -6.84 -12.02
CA ASN A 106 -8.95 -7.27 -10.97
C ASN A 106 -9.64 -7.94 -9.77
N LYS A 107 -10.98 -8.15 -9.85
CA LYS A 107 -11.80 -8.75 -8.79
C LYS A 107 -11.73 -8.01 -7.45
N ILE A 108 -11.62 -6.69 -7.51
CA ILE A 108 -11.62 -5.81 -6.33
C ILE A 108 -13.04 -5.34 -6.06
N ILE A 109 -13.45 -5.50 -4.82
CA ILE A 109 -14.76 -5.09 -4.33
C ILE A 109 -14.66 -3.67 -3.78
N GLY A 110 -15.52 -2.80 -4.27
CA GLY A 110 -15.62 -1.44 -3.80
C GLY A 110 -17.04 -1.05 -3.42
N ILE A 111 -17.15 0.09 -2.74
CA ILE A 111 -18.40 0.73 -2.37
C ILE A 111 -18.33 2.23 -2.66
N GLN A 112 -19.42 2.77 -3.21
CA GLN A 112 -19.59 4.19 -3.46
C GLN A 112 -20.94 4.68 -2.92
N GLY A 113 -21.15 6.01 -2.90
CA GLY A 113 -22.40 6.61 -2.44
C GLY A 113 -22.48 6.73 -0.91
N ILE A 114 -21.35 6.67 -0.20
CA ILE A 114 -21.30 6.75 1.27
C ILE A 114 -20.54 7.98 1.76
N ASP A 115 -20.74 8.32 3.03
CA ASP A 115 -20.06 9.45 3.67
C ASP A 115 -18.62 9.11 4.05
N THR A 116 -17.68 9.27 3.10
CA THR A 116 -16.24 9.06 3.32
C THR A 116 -15.64 10.02 4.34
N ARG A 117 -16.23 11.22 4.51
CA ARG A 117 -15.82 12.17 5.55
C ARG A 117 -16.16 11.65 6.94
N MET A 118 -17.33 11.06 7.13
CA MET A 118 -17.72 10.40 8.38
C MET A 118 -16.76 9.26 8.70
N ILE A 119 -16.46 8.37 7.72
CA ILE A 119 -15.50 7.27 7.89
C ILE A 119 -14.13 7.81 8.30
N THR A 120 -13.63 8.84 7.61
CA THR A 120 -12.33 9.45 7.91
C THR A 120 -12.28 10.00 9.34
N ARG A 121 -13.33 10.68 9.79
CA ARG A 121 -13.41 11.19 11.17
C ARG A 121 -13.47 10.06 12.19
N MET A 122 -14.25 9.03 11.92
CA MET A 122 -14.37 7.85 12.79
C MET A 122 -13.00 7.18 12.98
N ILE A 123 -12.26 6.91 11.90
CA ILE A 123 -10.91 6.33 11.96
C ILE A 123 -9.94 7.26 12.70
N ARG A 124 -10.02 8.57 12.49
CA ARG A 124 -9.18 9.54 13.19
C ARG A 124 -9.46 9.55 14.70
N ASP A 125 -10.73 9.51 15.07
CA ASP A 125 -11.18 9.67 16.45
C ASP A 125 -11.13 8.35 17.26
N GLU A 126 -11.36 7.20 16.63
CA GLU A 126 -11.37 5.87 17.27
C GLU A 126 -10.14 5.02 16.95
N GLY A 127 -9.46 5.26 15.85
CA GLY A 127 -8.32 4.50 15.33
C GLY A 127 -8.67 3.68 14.10
N ALA A 128 -7.64 3.15 13.44
CA ALA A 128 -7.82 2.20 12.35
C ALA A 128 -8.49 0.93 12.88
N MET A 129 -9.46 0.41 12.14
CA MET A 129 -10.27 -0.74 12.54
C MET A 129 -10.62 -1.61 11.34
N ASN A 130 -10.92 -2.88 11.61
CA ASN A 130 -11.39 -3.78 10.57
C ASN A 130 -12.83 -3.45 10.14
N ALA A 131 -13.11 -3.69 8.85
CA ALA A 131 -14.45 -3.65 8.29
C ALA A 131 -14.64 -4.73 7.23
N VAL A 132 -15.89 -4.98 6.84
CA VAL A 132 -16.27 -5.88 5.74
C VAL A 132 -17.17 -5.11 4.78
N ILE A 133 -16.85 -5.16 3.48
CA ILE A 133 -17.68 -4.66 2.39
C ILE A 133 -18.35 -5.85 1.72
N SER A 134 -19.65 -5.77 1.45
CA SER A 134 -20.37 -6.80 0.70
C SER A 134 -21.42 -6.19 -0.22
N SER A 135 -21.40 -6.61 -1.46
CA SER A 135 -22.46 -6.45 -2.46
C SER A 135 -23.24 -7.75 -2.72
N SER A 136 -22.98 -8.78 -1.90
CA SER A 136 -23.76 -10.02 -1.85
C SER A 136 -24.92 -9.89 -0.88
N GLU A 137 -25.96 -10.71 -1.07
CA GLU A 137 -27.15 -10.72 -0.21
C GLU A 137 -26.87 -11.45 1.12
N LEU A 138 -25.98 -10.88 1.95
CA LEU A 138 -25.66 -11.38 3.28
C LEU A 138 -26.41 -10.58 4.34
N SER A 139 -26.83 -11.25 5.40
CA SER A 139 -27.38 -10.62 6.60
C SER A 139 -26.28 -9.85 7.37
N ASP A 140 -26.69 -8.91 8.19
CA ASP A 140 -25.75 -8.15 9.02
C ASP A 140 -25.00 -9.10 10.00
N GLU A 141 -25.66 -10.17 10.50
CA GLU A 141 -25.03 -11.18 11.35
C GLU A 141 -23.92 -11.94 10.64
N GLU A 142 -24.11 -12.33 9.38
CA GLU A 142 -23.09 -13.00 8.56
C GLU A 142 -21.92 -12.07 8.29
N LEU A 143 -22.17 -10.78 8.02
CA LEU A 143 -21.13 -9.78 7.85
C LEU A 143 -20.31 -9.58 9.13
N PHE A 144 -20.95 -9.48 10.31
CA PHE A 144 -20.24 -9.38 11.58
C PHE A 144 -19.49 -10.67 11.93
N LYS A 145 -19.98 -11.84 11.53
CA LYS A 145 -19.25 -13.11 11.69
C LYS A 145 -17.97 -13.10 10.85
N THR A 146 -18.05 -12.65 9.59
CA THR A 146 -16.89 -12.49 8.73
C THR A 146 -15.89 -11.48 9.31
N LEU A 147 -16.38 -10.34 9.80
CA LEU A 147 -15.58 -9.31 10.42
C LEU A 147 -14.77 -9.83 11.63
N LYS A 148 -15.38 -10.64 12.48
CA LYS A 148 -14.71 -11.24 13.65
C LYS A 148 -13.60 -12.23 13.28
N SER A 149 -13.60 -12.77 12.07
CA SER A 149 -12.56 -13.70 11.59
C SER A 149 -11.35 -12.99 10.97
N LEU A 150 -11.42 -11.66 10.77
CA LEU A 150 -10.31 -10.91 10.18
C LEU A 150 -9.15 -10.77 11.17
N PRO A 151 -7.91 -10.93 10.71
CA PRO A 151 -6.74 -10.72 11.56
C PRO A 151 -6.56 -9.24 11.91
N ASP A 152 -5.89 -8.97 13.03
CA ASP A 152 -5.33 -7.65 13.32
C ASP A 152 -4.07 -7.42 12.47
N MET A 153 -3.81 -6.17 12.09
CA MET A 153 -2.58 -5.82 11.36
C MET A 153 -1.32 -5.91 12.23
N ASN A 154 -1.45 -5.85 13.56
CA ASN A 154 -0.32 -6.01 14.47
C ASN A 154 0.25 -7.44 14.36
N GLY A 155 1.56 -7.54 14.25
CA GLY A 155 2.25 -8.82 14.13
C GLY A 155 2.12 -9.50 12.77
N LEU A 156 1.46 -8.87 11.78
CA LEU A 156 1.38 -9.43 10.43
C LEU A 156 2.62 -9.11 9.60
N ASP A 157 3.30 -10.16 9.16
CA ASP A 157 4.36 -10.08 8.13
C ASP A 157 3.71 -10.11 6.74
N LEU A 158 3.36 -8.93 6.23
CA LEU A 158 2.81 -8.78 4.89
C LEU A 158 3.90 -8.55 3.83
N ALA A 159 5.11 -8.18 4.23
CA ALA A 159 6.23 -8.00 3.31
C ALA A 159 6.54 -9.30 2.54
N LYS A 160 6.47 -10.46 3.20
CA LYS A 160 6.61 -11.78 2.54
C LYS A 160 5.56 -12.09 1.49
N LYS A 161 4.39 -11.44 1.54
CA LYS A 161 3.30 -11.68 0.58
C LYS A 161 3.44 -10.87 -0.70
N VAL A 162 4.19 -9.75 -0.63
CA VAL A 162 4.28 -8.78 -1.73
C VAL A 162 5.69 -8.70 -2.34
N THR A 163 6.70 -9.24 -1.68
CA THR A 163 8.09 -9.28 -2.16
C THR A 163 8.22 -10.11 -3.44
N CYS A 164 9.24 -9.81 -4.23
CA CYS A 164 9.58 -10.61 -5.42
C CYS A 164 10.02 -12.05 -5.01
N GLU A 165 9.78 -13.01 -5.90
CA GLU A 165 10.13 -14.42 -5.66
C GLU A 165 11.63 -14.71 -5.81
N LYS A 166 12.28 -13.97 -6.73
CA LYS A 166 13.71 -14.15 -7.09
C LYS A 166 14.35 -12.78 -7.30
N PRO A 167 15.67 -12.66 -7.05
CA PRO A 167 16.39 -11.45 -7.41
C PRO A 167 16.28 -11.16 -8.92
N TYR A 168 16.15 -9.87 -9.27
CA TYR A 168 16.15 -9.43 -10.66
C TYR A 168 16.82 -8.07 -10.80
N TYR A 169 17.28 -7.75 -12.04
CA TYR A 169 17.73 -6.41 -12.39
C TYR A 169 16.57 -5.59 -12.90
N TYR A 170 16.43 -4.36 -12.38
CA TYR A 170 15.31 -3.50 -12.76
C TYR A 170 15.41 -3.03 -14.23
N LYS A 171 16.59 -2.59 -14.64
CA LYS A 171 16.91 -2.21 -16.02
C LYS A 171 18.36 -2.57 -16.32
N ASP A 172 18.64 -2.93 -17.57
CA ASP A 172 20.01 -3.06 -18.07
C ASP A 172 20.53 -1.67 -18.43
N LEU A 173 21.65 -1.28 -17.84
CA LEU A 173 22.35 -0.04 -18.13
C LEU A 173 23.73 -0.37 -18.70
N GLU A 174 24.12 0.26 -19.81
CA GLU A 174 25.40 0.00 -20.49
C GLU A 174 26.61 0.37 -19.62
N SER A 175 26.52 1.43 -18.82
CA SER A 175 27.61 1.93 -17.98
C SER A 175 27.04 2.57 -16.70
N PRO A 176 26.58 1.78 -15.74
CA PRO A 176 26.04 2.31 -14.49
C PRO A 176 27.14 2.97 -13.66
N LYS A 177 26.77 4.09 -13.03
CA LYS A 177 27.68 4.82 -12.14
C LYS A 177 27.79 4.16 -10.77
N TYR A 178 26.67 3.61 -10.28
CA TYR A 178 26.59 2.96 -8.98
C TYR A 178 25.75 1.69 -9.06
N LYS A 179 25.99 0.76 -8.16
CA LYS A 179 25.25 -0.48 -7.97
C LYS A 179 24.45 -0.41 -6.69
N ILE A 180 23.14 -0.58 -6.77
CA ILE A 180 22.25 -0.55 -5.62
C ILE A 180 21.63 -1.92 -5.40
N ALA A 181 21.79 -2.44 -4.18
CA ALA A 181 21.02 -3.58 -3.71
C ALA A 181 19.71 -3.09 -3.08
N ALA A 182 18.57 -3.34 -3.71
CA ALA A 182 17.27 -2.98 -3.19
C ALA A 182 16.59 -4.18 -2.56
N LEU A 183 16.32 -4.14 -1.25
CA LEU A 183 15.50 -5.15 -0.57
C LEU A 183 14.03 -4.81 -0.77
N ASP A 184 13.30 -5.75 -1.35
CA ASP A 184 11.90 -5.60 -1.70
C ASP A 184 10.99 -6.06 -0.57
N PHE A 185 10.43 -5.11 0.17
CA PHE A 185 9.37 -5.33 1.16
C PHE A 185 7.97 -5.01 0.61
N GLY A 186 7.86 -4.72 -0.68
CA GLY A 186 6.70 -4.21 -1.38
C GLY A 186 7.02 -2.89 -2.06
N ILE A 187 8.08 -2.90 -2.89
CA ILE A 187 8.63 -1.72 -3.52
C ILE A 187 7.67 -1.12 -4.55
N LYS A 188 7.57 0.20 -4.55
CA LYS A 188 6.86 0.94 -5.59
C LYS A 188 7.75 1.11 -6.83
N GLU A 189 7.15 0.87 -7.99
CA GLU A 189 7.81 0.98 -9.30
C GLU A 189 8.48 2.36 -9.51
N ASN A 190 7.80 3.43 -9.07
CA ASN A 190 8.34 4.77 -9.23
C ASN A 190 9.62 5.03 -8.44
N ILE A 191 9.85 4.33 -7.32
CA ILE A 191 11.10 4.42 -6.58
C ILE A 191 12.24 3.86 -7.42
N LEU A 192 12.05 2.71 -8.06
CA LEU A 192 13.03 2.11 -8.95
C LEU A 192 13.31 3.00 -10.17
N ARG A 193 12.27 3.62 -10.76
CA ARG A 193 12.42 4.60 -11.86
C ARG A 193 13.33 5.74 -11.45
N ILE A 194 13.03 6.39 -10.31
CA ILE A 194 13.81 7.54 -9.82
C ILE A 194 15.27 7.15 -9.54
N ILE A 195 15.53 6.02 -8.86
CA ILE A 195 16.90 5.57 -8.58
C ILE A 195 17.64 5.28 -9.90
N SER A 196 16.98 4.63 -10.87
CA SER A 196 17.55 4.34 -12.18
C SER A 196 17.91 5.60 -12.97
N ASP A 197 17.13 6.69 -12.86
CA ASP A 197 17.39 7.97 -13.52
C ASP A 197 18.68 8.65 -13.03
N PHE A 198 19.20 8.26 -11.86
CA PHE A 198 20.54 8.66 -11.39
C PHE A 198 21.67 7.77 -11.93
N ASN A 199 21.43 7.00 -12.99
CA ASN A 199 22.35 6.05 -13.60
C ASN A 199 22.85 4.97 -12.60
N CYS A 200 21.93 4.47 -11.78
CA CYS A 200 22.18 3.39 -10.84
C CYS A 200 21.67 2.05 -11.42
N GLU A 201 22.55 1.04 -11.49
CA GLU A 201 22.14 -0.35 -11.68
C GLU A 201 21.46 -0.82 -10.40
N ILE A 202 20.24 -1.32 -10.51
CA ILE A 202 19.48 -1.77 -9.35
C ILE A 202 19.25 -3.27 -9.47
N LYS A 203 19.78 -4.02 -8.51
CA LYS A 203 19.40 -5.42 -8.30
C LYS A 203 18.43 -5.49 -7.14
N VAL A 204 17.22 -5.92 -7.43
CA VAL A 204 16.12 -6.08 -6.46
C VAL A 204 16.21 -7.48 -5.87
N PHE A 205 16.20 -7.57 -4.55
CA PHE A 205 16.32 -8.81 -3.79
C PHE A 205 15.03 -9.05 -2.97
N PRO A 206 14.61 -10.32 -2.83
CA PRO A 206 13.52 -10.66 -1.93
C PRO A 206 13.75 -10.18 -0.49
N ALA A 207 12.67 -9.92 0.23
CA ALA A 207 12.72 -9.47 1.63
C ALA A 207 13.54 -10.40 2.55
N THR A 208 13.59 -11.69 2.23
CA THR A 208 14.24 -12.73 3.03
C THR A 208 15.71 -12.99 2.67
N THR A 209 16.27 -12.22 1.73
CA THR A 209 17.67 -12.36 1.28
C THR A 209 18.64 -12.13 2.45
N THR A 210 19.68 -12.95 2.50
CA THR A 210 20.71 -12.87 3.55
C THR A 210 21.71 -11.75 3.30
N SER A 211 22.39 -11.31 4.36
CA SER A 211 23.47 -10.31 4.27
C SER A 211 24.62 -10.78 3.36
N SER A 212 24.96 -12.08 3.40
CA SER A 212 26.00 -12.66 2.54
C SER A 212 25.67 -12.51 1.06
N GLU A 213 24.44 -12.84 0.64
CA GLU A 213 24.00 -12.70 -0.76
C GLU A 213 24.05 -11.25 -1.26
N ILE A 214 23.77 -10.30 -0.37
CA ILE A 214 23.87 -8.87 -0.69
C ILE A 214 25.33 -8.44 -0.79
N MET A 215 26.19 -8.90 0.12
CA MET A 215 27.63 -8.61 0.09
C MET A 215 28.30 -9.21 -1.14
N ASP A 216 27.91 -10.43 -1.56
CA ASP A 216 28.43 -11.10 -2.77
C ASP A 216 28.12 -10.30 -4.05
N TYR A 217 27.01 -9.58 -4.09
CA TYR A 217 26.71 -8.64 -5.18
C TYR A 217 27.63 -7.40 -5.17
N ASN A 218 28.25 -7.09 -4.02
CA ASN A 218 29.13 -5.94 -3.81
C ASN A 218 28.54 -4.61 -4.29
N PRO A 219 27.39 -4.16 -3.72
CA PRO A 219 26.76 -2.90 -4.09
C PRO A 219 27.55 -1.69 -3.57
N ASP A 220 27.29 -0.51 -4.14
CA ASP A 220 27.78 0.77 -3.62
C ASP A 220 26.85 1.34 -2.54
N GLY A 221 25.57 0.97 -2.56
CA GLY A 221 24.55 1.36 -1.57
C GLY A 221 23.46 0.32 -1.44
N ILE A 222 22.78 0.35 -0.30
CA ILE A 222 21.67 -0.56 0.04
C ILE A 222 20.40 0.24 0.22
N PHE A 223 19.35 -0.13 -0.47
CA PHE A 223 18.04 0.49 -0.39
C PHE A 223 17.03 -0.48 0.27
N LEU A 224 16.33 0.00 1.28
CA LEU A 224 15.27 -0.72 1.98
C LEU A 224 13.92 -0.12 1.57
N SER A 225 13.10 -0.88 0.88
CA SER A 225 11.88 -0.36 0.27
C SER A 225 10.77 -0.07 1.29
N ASN A 226 9.75 0.66 0.83
CA ASN A 226 8.44 0.70 1.45
C ASN A 226 7.80 -0.71 1.48
N GLY A 227 6.72 -0.86 2.24
CA GLY A 227 5.98 -2.12 2.28
C GLY A 227 4.84 -2.11 3.30
N PRO A 228 4.01 -3.16 3.31
CA PRO A 228 2.89 -3.34 4.22
C PRO A 228 3.29 -4.09 5.50
N GLY A 229 2.41 -4.04 6.49
CA GLY A 229 2.49 -4.86 7.70
C GLY A 229 3.23 -4.22 8.85
N ASP A 230 3.58 -5.06 9.82
CA ASP A 230 4.28 -4.66 11.04
C ASP A 230 5.78 -4.86 10.88
N PRO A 231 6.62 -3.80 10.98
CA PRO A 231 8.07 -3.94 10.85
C PRO A 231 8.67 -4.88 11.89
N ALA A 232 8.11 -4.99 13.10
CA ALA A 232 8.59 -5.88 14.14
C ALA A 232 8.39 -7.37 13.79
N ALA A 233 7.43 -7.69 12.92
CA ALA A 233 7.22 -9.04 12.41
C ALA A 233 8.29 -9.47 11.38
N CYS A 234 9.00 -8.52 10.75
CA CYS A 234 10.04 -8.77 9.75
C CYS A 234 11.40 -9.11 10.39
N THR A 235 11.45 -10.04 11.33
CA THR A 235 12.66 -10.38 12.12
C THR A 235 13.86 -10.79 11.28
N TYR A 236 13.63 -11.48 10.16
CA TYR A 236 14.65 -11.84 9.18
C TYR A 236 15.30 -10.61 8.54
N ALA A 237 14.50 -9.60 8.15
CA ALA A 237 14.99 -8.37 7.55
C ALA A 237 15.77 -7.54 8.58
N ILE A 238 15.26 -7.42 9.82
CA ILE A 238 15.96 -6.73 10.92
C ILE A 238 17.34 -7.37 11.13
N LYS A 239 17.44 -8.71 11.14
CA LYS A 239 18.70 -9.43 11.28
C LYS A 239 19.64 -9.12 10.11
N THR A 240 19.18 -9.27 8.87
CA THR A 240 19.99 -8.99 7.67
C THR A 240 20.49 -7.55 7.65
N VAL A 241 19.61 -6.57 7.94
CA VAL A 241 20.01 -5.15 7.96
C VAL A 241 21.03 -4.88 9.08
N LYS A 242 20.84 -5.49 10.26
CA LYS A 242 21.81 -5.37 11.38
C LYS A 242 23.20 -5.85 11.00
N GLU A 243 23.31 -6.95 10.26
CA GLU A 243 24.59 -7.50 9.77
C GLU A 243 25.24 -6.65 8.67
N LEU A 244 24.43 -5.82 7.95
CA LEU A 244 24.90 -4.92 6.90
C LEU A 244 25.29 -3.53 7.43
N LEU A 245 25.03 -3.21 8.71
CA LEU A 245 25.41 -1.92 9.29
C LEU A 245 26.92 -1.71 9.20
N GLY A 246 27.32 -0.54 8.67
CA GLY A 246 28.73 -0.17 8.48
C GLY A 246 29.40 -0.78 7.23
N TYR A 247 28.73 -1.67 6.49
CA TYR A 247 29.28 -2.24 5.26
C TYR A 247 29.20 -1.24 4.09
N LYS A 248 28.03 -0.70 3.81
CA LYS A 248 27.77 0.32 2.77
C LYS A 248 26.72 1.31 3.29
N PRO A 249 26.55 2.50 2.67
CA PRO A 249 25.43 3.37 2.98
C PRO A 249 24.09 2.66 2.83
N ILE A 250 23.21 2.82 3.83
CA ILE A 250 21.86 2.25 3.84
C ILE A 250 20.84 3.38 3.88
N PHE A 251 19.84 3.33 3.01
CA PHE A 251 18.72 4.25 3.00
C PHE A 251 17.41 3.47 2.98
N GLY A 252 16.44 3.88 3.80
CA GLY A 252 15.13 3.22 3.91
C GLY A 252 13.96 4.16 3.76
N ILE A 253 12.90 3.69 3.10
CA ILE A 253 11.62 4.41 2.97
C ILE A 253 10.52 3.65 3.71
N CYS A 254 9.70 4.34 4.52
CA CYS A 254 8.54 3.80 5.22
C CYS A 254 8.91 2.54 6.03
N LEU A 255 8.43 1.35 5.63
CA LEU A 255 8.75 0.08 6.30
C LEU A 255 10.27 -0.16 6.38
N GLY A 256 11.01 0.12 5.30
CA GLY A 256 12.47 0.00 5.29
C GLY A 256 13.17 0.93 6.28
N HIS A 257 12.68 2.16 6.45
CA HIS A 257 13.16 3.08 7.47
C HIS A 257 12.88 2.55 8.89
N GLN A 258 11.69 1.98 9.12
CA GLN A 258 11.32 1.38 10.41
C GLN A 258 12.18 0.14 10.74
N ILE A 259 12.42 -0.73 9.75
CA ILE A 259 13.32 -1.89 9.89
C ILE A 259 14.74 -1.43 10.21
N LEU A 260 15.24 -0.38 9.55
CA LEU A 260 16.55 0.21 9.86
C LEU A 260 16.61 0.72 11.31
N GLY A 261 15.57 1.43 11.77
CA GLY A 261 15.46 1.89 13.15
C GLY A 261 15.53 0.72 14.16
N LEU A 262 14.74 -0.34 13.93
CA LEU A 262 14.76 -1.55 14.75
C LEU A 262 16.14 -2.24 14.75
N SER A 263 16.82 -2.26 13.61
CA SER A 263 18.18 -2.85 13.47
C SER A 263 19.23 -2.06 14.27
N LEU A 264 19.00 -0.77 14.49
CA LEU A 264 19.83 0.12 15.32
C LEU A 264 19.43 0.10 16.80
N GLY A 265 18.42 -0.68 17.19
CA GLY A 265 17.96 -0.83 18.57
C GLY A 265 16.87 0.18 18.98
N ALA A 266 16.24 0.87 18.03
CA ALA A 266 15.06 1.68 18.29
C ALA A 266 13.79 0.80 18.42
N ASP A 267 12.72 1.38 18.94
CA ASP A 267 11.40 0.76 19.04
C ASP A 267 10.44 1.35 18.00
N THR A 268 9.43 0.56 17.61
CA THR A 268 8.31 0.99 16.78
C THR A 268 6.98 0.79 17.51
N PHE A 269 6.00 1.63 17.22
CA PHE A 269 4.64 1.49 17.75
C PHE A 269 3.60 1.81 16.68
N LYS A 270 2.45 1.14 16.77
CA LYS A 270 1.33 1.40 15.84
C LYS A 270 0.69 2.75 16.17
N MET A 271 0.68 3.63 15.20
CA MET A 271 -0.04 4.90 15.30
C MET A 271 -1.55 4.66 15.23
N LYS A 272 -2.33 5.55 15.82
CA LYS A 272 -3.80 5.45 15.89
C LYS A 272 -4.47 5.23 14.51
N PHE A 273 -4.02 5.97 13.48
CA PHE A 273 -4.53 5.85 12.10
C PHE A 273 -3.43 5.95 11.04
N GLY A 274 -2.17 6.09 11.43
CA GLY A 274 -1.00 6.16 10.54
C GLY A 274 -0.91 7.46 9.74
N HIS A 275 0.17 7.59 8.96
CA HIS A 275 0.38 8.66 8.00
C HIS A 275 0.14 8.12 6.59
N ARG A 276 -0.98 8.56 5.96
CA ARG A 276 -1.38 8.10 4.63
C ARG A 276 -1.89 9.28 3.81
N GLY A 277 -1.06 9.77 2.93
CA GLY A 277 -1.36 10.91 2.07
C GLY A 277 -0.10 11.56 1.54
N ALA A 278 -0.27 12.37 0.50
CA ALA A 278 0.83 13.04 -0.21
C ALA A 278 1.22 14.40 0.40
N ASN A 279 0.52 14.86 1.43
CA ASN A 279 0.57 16.24 1.94
C ASN A 279 0.95 16.34 3.41
N HIS A 280 1.69 15.36 3.95
CA HIS A 280 2.20 15.43 5.31
C HIS A 280 3.42 16.35 5.38
N PRO A 281 3.41 17.38 6.24
CA PRO A 281 4.55 18.27 6.41
C PRO A 281 5.70 17.57 7.12
N VAL A 282 6.93 17.87 6.70
CA VAL A 282 8.17 17.43 7.34
C VAL A 282 8.95 18.67 7.76
N LYS A 283 9.38 18.69 9.03
CA LYS A 283 10.13 19.81 9.58
C LYS A 283 11.62 19.49 9.63
N ASN A 284 12.44 20.34 9.02
CA ASN A 284 13.87 20.33 9.24
C ASN A 284 14.16 20.95 10.62
N LEU A 285 14.70 20.16 11.55
CA LEU A 285 14.94 20.60 12.94
C LEU A 285 16.10 21.57 13.07
N GLU A 286 17.04 21.62 12.11
CA GLU A 286 18.16 22.57 12.12
C GLU A 286 17.72 23.95 11.62
N THR A 287 16.93 24.00 10.56
CA THR A 287 16.49 25.26 9.93
C THR A 287 15.12 25.74 10.40
N ASN A 288 14.36 24.88 11.11
CA ASN A 288 12.97 25.12 11.53
C ASN A 288 11.95 25.33 10.36
N VAL A 289 12.31 24.95 9.14
CA VAL A 289 11.45 25.05 7.95
C VAL A 289 10.86 23.69 7.63
#